data_1bf8374b047606f11d610c31c84d5486
#
_entry.id   1bf8374b047606f11d610c31c84d5486
#
_cell.length_a   1.000
_cell.length_b   1.000
_cell.length_c   1.000
_cell.angle_alpha   90.00
_cell.angle_beta   90.00
_cell.angle_gamma   90.00
#
_symmetry.space_group_name_H-M   'P 1'
#
loop_
_entity.id
_entity.type
_entity.pdbx_description
1 polymer ?
#
loop_
_entity_poly.entity_id
_entity_poly.type
_entity_poly.pdbx_seq_one_letter_code
_entity_poly.pdbx_strand_id
1 'polypeptide(L)'
;MAVLLRRPAPRLLRRVTDVWQRQDPRLYQIAVLAGLFGYGVVWLDFALPGMQAVAILVTVLLTQAVCSRLWRLPAYDPRSALISGLSLCLLLRTNALSLAVLTAVITILSKFVLRWRGKHIFNPTNFGLVAMMLGTGQVWASPGQWGSSAFFAFLLACLGGLVVHRAVRSDVTYAFLIFHMALRLGRALRLGDPLSIPLHQLQNGALVLFAFFMISDPKTTPDTRLGRLLFAGLVALGAWYGQFVWYWSHALL
;
A
#
# COMPACT_ATOMS: atom_id res chain seq x y z
N MET A 1 18.84 -27.80 -35.06
CA MET A 1 17.74 -26.82 -35.05
C MET A 1 16.50 -27.51 -34.52
N ALA A 2 16.33 -27.58 -33.19
CA ALA A 2 15.29 -28.35 -32.49
C ALA A 2 14.15 -27.35 -32.10
N VAL A 3 13.02 -27.49 -32.80
CA VAL A 3 11.77 -26.82 -32.46
C VAL A 3 11.19 -27.53 -31.23
N LEU A 4 11.36 -26.95 -30.05
CA LEU A 4 10.71 -27.38 -28.83
C LEU A 4 9.19 -27.15 -28.96
N LEU A 5 8.47 -28.20 -29.35
CA LEU A 5 7.01 -28.26 -29.30
C LEU A 5 6.55 -28.09 -27.85
N ARG A 6 6.13 -26.87 -27.48
CA ARG A 6 5.40 -26.63 -26.24
C ARG A 6 4.10 -27.42 -26.26
N ARG A 7 4.05 -28.52 -25.50
CA ARG A 7 2.80 -29.26 -25.29
C ARG A 7 1.74 -28.32 -24.74
N PRO A 8 0.53 -28.25 -25.31
CA PRO A 8 -0.52 -27.41 -24.79
C PRO A 8 -0.92 -27.90 -23.39
N ALA A 9 -0.99 -26.99 -22.44
CA ALA A 9 -1.39 -27.30 -21.07
C ALA A 9 -2.78 -28.00 -21.05
N PRO A 10 -3.02 -28.95 -20.12
CA PRO A 10 -4.28 -29.68 -20.03
C PRO A 10 -5.47 -28.72 -19.93
N ARG A 11 -6.60 -29.07 -20.55
CA ARG A 11 -7.81 -28.23 -20.63
C ARG A 11 -8.32 -27.74 -19.27
N LEU A 12 -8.13 -28.52 -18.20
CA LEU A 12 -8.45 -28.14 -16.82
C LEU A 12 -7.59 -26.99 -16.31
N LEU A 13 -6.28 -27.02 -16.55
CA LEU A 13 -5.36 -25.94 -16.17
C LEU A 13 -5.67 -24.65 -16.95
N ARG A 14 -6.04 -24.74 -18.24
CA ARG A 14 -6.48 -23.58 -19.01
C ARG A 14 -7.76 -22.97 -18.45
N ARG A 15 -8.77 -23.77 -18.09
CA ARG A 15 -10.00 -23.25 -17.47
C ARG A 15 -9.73 -22.55 -16.12
N VAL A 16 -8.90 -23.14 -15.28
CA VAL A 16 -8.54 -22.53 -14.01
C VAL A 16 -7.75 -21.22 -14.23
N THR A 17 -6.78 -21.21 -15.14
CA THR A 17 -6.03 -19.99 -15.47
C THR A 17 -6.92 -18.91 -16.11
N ASP A 18 -7.86 -19.27 -16.97
CA ASP A 18 -8.77 -18.33 -17.61
C ASP A 18 -9.77 -17.72 -16.63
N VAL A 19 -10.27 -18.50 -15.66
CA VAL A 19 -11.13 -17.99 -14.57
C VAL A 19 -10.32 -17.05 -13.66
N TRP A 20 -9.08 -17.43 -13.34
CA TRP A 20 -8.18 -16.61 -12.53
C TRP A 20 -7.76 -15.31 -13.22
N GLN A 21 -7.56 -15.32 -14.54
CA GLN A 21 -7.20 -14.12 -15.31
C GLN A 21 -8.36 -13.16 -15.50
N ARG A 22 -9.61 -13.62 -15.42
CA ARG A 22 -10.83 -12.80 -15.56
C ARG A 22 -11.25 -12.09 -14.28
N GLN A 23 -10.68 -12.44 -13.13
CA GLN A 23 -11.05 -11.80 -11.86
C GLN A 23 -10.36 -10.43 -11.71
N ASP A 24 -11.13 -9.46 -11.18
CA ASP A 24 -10.63 -8.12 -10.90
C ASP A 24 -9.42 -8.18 -9.93
N PRO A 25 -8.24 -7.63 -10.28
CA PRO A 25 -7.05 -7.63 -9.43
C PRO A 25 -7.29 -7.09 -8.01
N ARG A 26 -8.27 -6.22 -7.85
CA ARG A 26 -8.65 -5.62 -6.56
C ARG A 26 -9.20 -6.65 -5.58
N LEU A 27 -9.80 -7.74 -6.04
CA LEU A 27 -10.27 -8.81 -5.15
C LEU A 27 -9.11 -9.52 -4.47
N TYR A 28 -8.01 -9.75 -5.19
CA TYR A 28 -6.79 -10.30 -4.59
C TYR A 28 -6.20 -9.36 -3.56
N GLN A 29 -6.17 -8.06 -3.87
CA GLN A 29 -5.68 -7.05 -2.93
C GLN A 29 -6.54 -7.01 -1.65
N ILE A 30 -7.86 -7.06 -1.77
CA ILE A 30 -8.77 -7.13 -0.62
C ILE A 30 -8.53 -8.39 0.18
N ALA A 31 -8.43 -9.56 -0.46
CA ALA A 31 -8.20 -10.83 0.22
C ALA A 31 -6.88 -10.84 0.98
N VAL A 32 -5.80 -10.35 0.36
CA VAL A 32 -4.49 -10.26 1.00
C VAL A 32 -4.50 -9.26 2.17
N LEU A 33 -5.05 -8.06 1.98
CA LEU A 33 -5.12 -7.06 3.07
C LEU A 33 -6.01 -7.54 4.23
N ALA A 34 -7.14 -8.20 3.95
CA ALA A 34 -8.00 -8.79 4.97
C ALA A 34 -7.30 -9.94 5.72
N GLY A 35 -6.57 -10.80 5.00
CA GLY A 35 -5.76 -11.86 5.59
C GLY A 35 -4.66 -11.31 6.48
N LEU A 36 -3.95 -10.27 6.04
CA LEU A 36 -2.93 -9.59 6.83
C LEU A 36 -3.52 -8.92 8.07
N PHE A 37 -4.67 -8.27 7.93
CA PHE A 37 -5.38 -7.68 9.07
C PHE A 37 -5.81 -8.76 10.08
N GLY A 38 -6.43 -9.84 9.62
CA GLY A 38 -6.81 -10.97 10.47
C GLY A 38 -5.61 -11.60 11.18
N TYR A 39 -4.50 -11.82 10.46
CA TYR A 39 -3.25 -12.30 11.04
C TYR A 39 -2.71 -11.33 12.09
N GLY A 40 -2.71 -10.02 11.79
CA GLY A 40 -2.26 -8.98 12.71
C GLY A 40 -3.06 -8.96 14.02
N VAL A 41 -4.38 -9.13 13.94
CA VAL A 41 -5.26 -9.15 15.12
C VAL A 41 -5.08 -10.44 15.95
N VAL A 42 -4.91 -11.60 15.30
CA VAL A 42 -4.91 -12.89 16.00
C VAL A 42 -3.52 -13.26 16.54
N TRP A 43 -2.44 -12.95 15.79
CA TRP A 43 -1.09 -13.41 16.14
C TRP A 43 -0.10 -12.31 16.51
N LEU A 44 -0.32 -11.07 16.06
CA LEU A 44 0.60 -9.97 16.30
C LEU A 44 0.09 -8.97 17.35
N ASP A 45 -1.05 -9.27 17.96
CA ASP A 45 -1.67 -8.42 18.99
C ASP A 45 -1.77 -6.95 18.56
N PHE A 46 -2.30 -6.73 17.35
CA PHE A 46 -2.47 -5.38 16.82
C PHE A 46 -3.29 -4.52 17.76
N ALA A 47 -2.70 -3.44 18.24
CA ALA A 47 -3.34 -2.45 19.11
C ALA A 47 -4.39 -1.63 18.32
N LEU A 48 -5.36 -2.30 17.70
CA LEU A 48 -6.51 -1.69 17.04
C LEU A 48 -7.79 -2.26 17.68
N PRO A 49 -8.53 -1.46 18.48
CA PRO A 49 -9.80 -1.89 19.04
C PRO A 49 -10.76 -2.31 17.92
N GLY A 50 -11.44 -3.45 18.11
CA GLY A 50 -12.37 -3.99 17.10
C GLY A 50 -13.44 -2.98 16.68
N MET A 51 -13.92 -2.15 17.62
CA MET A 51 -14.87 -1.08 17.34
C MET A 51 -14.29 -0.02 16.38
N GLN A 52 -12.99 0.34 16.51
CA GLN A 52 -12.35 1.25 15.57
C GLN A 52 -12.24 0.64 14.17
N ALA A 53 -11.88 -0.64 14.07
CA ALA A 53 -11.82 -1.33 12.78
C ALA A 53 -13.18 -1.34 12.08
N VAL A 54 -14.25 -1.69 12.79
CA VAL A 54 -15.61 -1.66 12.26
C VAL A 54 -16.01 -0.24 11.86
N ALA A 55 -15.75 0.76 12.70
CA ALA A 55 -16.04 2.15 12.41
C ALA A 55 -15.32 2.64 11.14
N ILE A 56 -14.03 2.32 10.97
CA ILE A 56 -13.26 2.65 9.76
C ILE A 56 -13.92 2.03 8.53
N LEU A 57 -14.18 0.70 8.55
CA LEU A 57 -14.73 -0.01 7.41
C LEU A 57 -16.12 0.48 7.01
N VAL A 58 -16.99 0.70 8.00
CA VAL A 58 -18.34 1.27 7.77
C VAL A 58 -18.23 2.68 7.20
N THR A 59 -17.37 3.53 7.79
CA THR A 59 -17.21 4.92 7.36
C THR A 59 -16.70 5.01 5.92
N VAL A 60 -15.68 4.24 5.53
CA VAL A 60 -15.17 4.28 4.15
C VAL A 60 -16.24 3.86 3.13
N LEU A 61 -17.08 2.86 3.46
CA LEU A 61 -18.16 2.41 2.58
C LEU A 61 -19.27 3.45 2.46
N LEU A 62 -19.71 4.03 3.59
CA LEU A 62 -20.72 5.07 3.61
C LEU A 62 -20.24 6.33 2.88
N THR A 63 -19.03 6.80 3.17
CA THR A 63 -18.46 7.98 2.50
C THR A 63 -18.31 7.74 1.00
N GLN A 64 -17.88 6.55 0.59
CA GLN A 64 -17.81 6.18 -0.83
C GLN A 64 -19.21 6.19 -1.48
N ALA A 65 -20.25 5.69 -0.79
CA ALA A 65 -21.61 5.70 -1.31
C ALA A 65 -22.15 7.13 -1.47
N VAL A 66 -21.94 7.99 -0.46
CA VAL A 66 -22.34 9.40 -0.52
C VAL A 66 -21.60 10.12 -1.64
N CYS A 67 -20.27 10.00 -1.72
CA CYS A 67 -19.48 10.63 -2.77
C CYS A 67 -19.87 10.11 -4.16
N SER A 68 -20.12 8.80 -4.33
CA SER A 68 -20.55 8.25 -5.61
C SER A 68 -21.85 8.86 -6.10
N ARG A 69 -22.80 9.15 -5.20
CA ARG A 69 -24.06 9.85 -5.53
C ARG A 69 -23.83 11.33 -5.84
N LEU A 70 -23.06 12.05 -5.02
CA LEU A 70 -22.79 13.48 -5.20
C LEU A 70 -22.07 13.76 -6.53
N TRP A 71 -21.09 12.93 -6.88
CA TRP A 71 -20.34 13.03 -8.15
C TRP A 71 -21.03 12.30 -9.31
N ARG A 72 -22.25 11.80 -9.11
CA ARG A 72 -23.07 11.14 -10.14
C ARG A 72 -22.32 10.04 -10.90
N LEU A 73 -21.61 9.19 -10.17
CA LEU A 73 -20.92 8.05 -10.78
C LEU A 73 -21.95 7.02 -11.30
N PRO A 74 -21.68 6.35 -12.44
CA PRO A 74 -22.62 5.42 -13.05
C PRO A 74 -22.90 4.18 -12.20
N ALA A 75 -21.98 3.79 -11.30
CA ALA A 75 -22.14 2.66 -10.40
C ALA A 75 -21.39 2.87 -9.09
N TYR A 76 -21.94 2.33 -8.00
CA TYR A 76 -21.26 2.22 -6.72
C TYR A 76 -20.26 1.04 -6.75
N ASP A 77 -18.99 1.31 -6.53
CA ASP A 77 -17.95 0.29 -6.42
C ASP A 77 -17.31 0.31 -5.03
N PRO A 78 -17.65 -0.66 -4.14
CA PRO A 78 -17.13 -0.72 -2.78
C PRO A 78 -15.68 -1.20 -2.70
N ARG A 79 -15.15 -1.87 -3.73
CA ARG A 79 -13.83 -2.52 -3.70
C ARG A 79 -12.72 -1.53 -3.39
N SER A 80 -12.74 -0.37 -4.04
CA SER A 80 -11.76 0.68 -3.80
C SER A 80 -11.85 1.27 -2.39
N ALA A 81 -13.05 1.35 -1.81
CA ALA A 81 -13.24 1.79 -0.43
C ALA A 81 -12.73 0.74 0.56
N LEU A 82 -13.03 -0.55 0.33
CA LEU A 82 -12.54 -1.65 1.15
C LEU A 82 -11.01 -1.73 1.20
N ILE A 83 -10.34 -1.58 0.04
CA ILE A 83 -8.87 -1.52 0.00
C ILE A 83 -8.35 -0.39 0.89
N SER A 84 -8.92 0.82 0.78
CA SER A 84 -8.50 1.94 1.61
C SER A 84 -8.80 1.72 3.10
N GLY A 85 -9.98 1.17 3.42
CA GLY A 85 -10.38 0.86 4.79
C GLY A 85 -9.49 -0.20 5.45
N LEU A 86 -9.21 -1.30 4.76
CA LEU A 86 -8.30 -2.34 5.24
C LEU A 86 -6.88 -1.80 5.41
N SER A 87 -6.39 -0.97 4.48
CA SER A 87 -5.10 -0.33 4.61
C SER A 87 -5.05 0.63 5.82
N LEU A 88 -6.14 1.35 6.11
CA LEU A 88 -6.24 2.15 7.35
C LEU A 88 -6.23 1.26 8.60
N CYS A 89 -6.97 0.15 8.63
CA CYS A 89 -6.95 -0.78 9.77
C CYS A 89 -5.53 -1.32 10.04
N LEU A 90 -4.73 -1.52 9.00
CA LEU A 90 -3.35 -1.97 9.12
C LEU A 90 -2.39 -0.89 9.64
N LEU A 91 -2.57 0.36 9.25
CA LEU A 91 -1.59 1.43 9.46
C LEU A 91 -2.01 2.47 10.49
N LEU A 92 -3.29 2.85 10.52
CA LEU A 92 -3.80 3.93 11.38
C LEU A 92 -3.81 3.51 12.83
N ARG A 93 -3.27 4.37 13.67
CA ARG A 93 -3.40 4.29 15.14
C ARG A 93 -3.80 5.65 15.69
N THR A 94 -4.76 5.61 16.61
CA THR A 94 -5.24 6.78 17.37
C THR A 94 -5.98 6.32 18.61
N ASN A 95 -5.99 7.12 19.65
CA ASN A 95 -6.74 6.84 20.86
C ASN A 95 -8.21 7.30 20.78
N ALA A 96 -8.58 8.06 19.74
CA ALA A 96 -9.92 8.62 19.60
C ALA A 96 -10.67 8.00 18.40
N LEU A 97 -11.84 7.42 18.67
CA LEU A 97 -12.71 6.87 17.62
C LEU A 97 -13.11 7.93 16.58
N SER A 98 -13.37 9.16 17.02
CA SER A 98 -13.70 10.29 16.15
C SER A 98 -12.59 10.61 15.14
N LEU A 99 -11.34 10.51 15.55
CA LEU A 99 -10.19 10.73 14.65
C LEU A 99 -10.04 9.57 13.65
N ALA A 100 -10.33 8.34 14.06
CA ALA A 100 -10.35 7.20 13.14
C ALA A 100 -11.43 7.37 12.05
N VAL A 101 -12.63 7.79 12.45
CA VAL A 101 -13.74 8.10 11.54
C VAL A 101 -13.36 9.27 10.61
N LEU A 102 -12.82 10.36 11.15
CA LEU A 102 -12.41 11.52 10.36
C LEU A 102 -11.32 11.16 9.34
N THR A 103 -10.34 10.35 9.74
CA THR A 103 -9.30 9.84 8.84
C THR A 103 -9.92 9.04 7.69
N ALA A 104 -10.89 8.18 8.00
CA ALA A 104 -11.59 7.38 6.99
C ALA A 104 -12.38 8.27 6.00
N VAL A 105 -13.05 9.30 6.49
CA VAL A 105 -13.75 10.30 5.65
C VAL A 105 -12.77 11.03 4.74
N ILE A 106 -11.70 11.61 5.28
CA ILE A 106 -10.68 12.35 4.51
C ILE A 106 -10.03 11.45 3.46
N THR A 107 -9.72 10.19 3.82
CA THR A 107 -9.17 9.19 2.90
C THR A 107 -10.07 8.99 1.68
N ILE A 108 -11.37 8.83 1.89
CA ILE A 108 -12.29 8.62 0.77
C ILE A 108 -12.56 9.91 0.01
N LEU A 109 -12.74 11.04 0.67
CA LEU A 109 -12.93 12.34 0.02
C LEU A 109 -11.77 12.69 -0.91
N SER A 110 -10.54 12.41 -0.54
CA SER A 110 -9.35 12.67 -1.37
C SER A 110 -9.44 12.03 -2.75
N LYS A 111 -10.09 10.86 -2.88
CA LYS A 111 -10.30 10.19 -4.17
C LYS A 111 -11.16 11.00 -5.15
N PHE A 112 -12.03 11.85 -4.64
CA PHE A 112 -12.97 12.62 -5.44
C PHE A 112 -12.48 14.03 -5.68
N VAL A 113 -11.85 14.64 -4.67
CA VAL A 113 -11.39 16.04 -4.70
C VAL A 113 -9.99 16.16 -5.31
N LEU A 114 -9.04 15.29 -4.91
CA LEU A 114 -7.64 15.39 -5.32
C LEU A 114 -7.37 14.53 -6.56
N ARG A 115 -7.87 14.98 -7.70
CA ARG A 115 -7.73 14.27 -8.99
C ARG A 115 -7.12 15.18 -10.05
N TRP A 116 -6.29 14.57 -10.87
CA TRP A 116 -5.73 15.19 -12.05
C TRP A 116 -5.86 14.26 -13.25
N ARG A 117 -6.45 14.72 -14.35
CA ARG A 117 -6.65 13.94 -15.58
C ARG A 117 -7.26 12.55 -15.34
N GLY A 118 -8.23 12.45 -14.41
CA GLY A 118 -8.93 11.21 -14.08
C GLY A 118 -8.19 10.28 -13.10
N LYS A 119 -6.96 10.60 -12.70
CA LYS A 119 -6.17 9.86 -11.71
C LYS A 119 -6.14 10.56 -10.35
N HIS A 120 -5.90 9.79 -9.29
CA HIS A 120 -5.62 10.35 -7.96
C HIS A 120 -4.21 10.96 -7.95
N ILE A 121 -4.06 12.15 -7.33
CA ILE A 121 -2.74 12.77 -7.17
C ILE A 121 -1.93 12.00 -6.13
N PHE A 122 -2.59 11.58 -5.04
CA PHE A 122 -1.99 10.81 -3.95
C PHE A 122 -2.69 9.48 -3.77
N ASN A 123 -1.98 8.49 -3.22
CA ASN A 123 -2.65 7.31 -2.68
C ASN A 123 -3.61 7.78 -1.56
N PRO A 124 -4.91 7.42 -1.63
CA PRO A 124 -5.91 7.96 -0.70
C PRO A 124 -5.61 7.65 0.76
N THR A 125 -5.14 6.43 1.06
CA THR A 125 -4.81 6.02 2.42
C THR A 125 -3.64 6.82 2.97
N ASN A 126 -2.58 7.00 2.18
CA ASN A 126 -1.43 7.81 2.58
C ASN A 126 -1.84 9.26 2.82
N PHE A 127 -2.62 9.83 1.90
CA PHE A 127 -3.09 11.20 2.07
C PHE A 127 -3.90 11.37 3.36
N GLY A 128 -4.86 10.48 3.63
CA GLY A 128 -5.67 10.54 4.85
C GLY A 128 -4.82 10.43 6.12
N LEU A 129 -3.88 9.47 6.15
CA LEU A 129 -2.95 9.29 7.28
C LEU A 129 -2.09 10.54 7.51
N VAL A 130 -1.36 10.98 6.48
CA VAL A 130 -0.42 12.12 6.60
C VAL A 130 -1.17 13.41 6.95
N ALA A 131 -2.31 13.68 6.31
CA ALA A 131 -3.12 14.87 6.61
C ALA A 131 -3.56 14.90 8.08
N MET A 132 -3.99 13.76 8.63
CA MET A 132 -4.41 13.68 10.02
C MET A 132 -3.25 13.66 11.01
N MET A 133 -2.11 13.05 10.64
CA MET A 133 -0.88 13.13 11.45
C MET A 133 -0.40 14.56 11.60
N LEU A 134 -0.35 15.32 10.50
CA LEU A 134 0.10 16.71 10.51
C LEU A 134 -0.94 17.66 11.13
N GLY A 135 -2.22 17.41 10.89
CA GLY A 135 -3.30 18.30 11.34
C GLY A 135 -3.67 18.15 12.82
N THR A 136 -3.49 16.97 13.41
CA THR A 136 -3.95 16.71 14.78
C THR A 136 -2.84 16.36 15.77
N GLY A 137 -1.72 15.82 15.29
CA GLY A 137 -0.68 15.26 16.15
C GLY A 137 -1.11 14.06 17.01
N GLN A 138 -2.38 13.61 16.89
CA GLN A 138 -2.98 12.52 17.68
C GLN A 138 -3.25 11.26 16.85
N VAL A 139 -2.82 11.26 15.62
CA VAL A 139 -2.86 10.13 14.69
C VAL A 139 -1.43 9.76 14.36
N TRP A 140 -1.13 8.46 14.36
CA TRP A 140 0.18 7.97 13.96
C TRP A 140 0.06 6.68 13.15
N ALA A 141 1.10 6.37 12.40
CA ALA A 141 1.25 5.08 11.75
C ALA A 141 2.16 4.18 12.61
N SER A 142 1.82 2.91 12.73
CA SER A 142 2.61 1.96 13.51
C SER A 142 3.38 0.99 12.62
N PRO A 143 4.57 1.36 12.14
CA PRO A 143 5.38 0.50 11.29
C PRO A 143 5.99 -0.70 12.04
N GLY A 144 6.21 -0.57 13.35
CA GLY A 144 6.85 -1.59 14.19
C GLY A 144 5.97 -2.77 14.57
N GLN A 145 4.65 -2.69 14.37
CA GLN A 145 3.72 -3.78 14.72
C GLN A 145 3.88 -5.04 13.89
N TRP A 146 4.57 -4.95 12.76
CA TRP A 146 4.76 -6.08 11.85
C TRP A 146 5.90 -7.00 12.28
N GLY A 147 6.51 -6.75 13.43
CA GLY A 147 7.65 -7.50 13.92
C GLY A 147 8.91 -7.30 13.07
N SER A 148 10.03 -7.73 13.60
CA SER A 148 11.34 -7.71 12.92
C SER A 148 11.67 -9.04 12.25
N SER A 149 10.71 -9.97 12.12
CA SER A 149 11.01 -11.29 11.58
C SER A 149 11.14 -11.23 10.06
N ALA A 150 12.31 -11.61 9.55
CA ALA A 150 12.58 -11.74 8.12
C ALA A 150 11.54 -12.62 7.40
N PHE A 151 10.99 -13.61 8.10
CA PHE A 151 9.92 -14.47 7.59
C PHE A 151 8.65 -13.69 7.26
N PHE A 152 8.24 -12.77 8.12
CA PHE A 152 7.03 -12.00 7.90
C PHE A 152 7.19 -10.99 6.76
N ALA A 153 8.33 -10.30 6.68
CA ALA A 153 8.66 -9.45 5.54
C ALA A 153 8.67 -10.24 4.23
N PHE A 154 9.20 -11.46 4.24
CA PHE A 154 9.19 -12.36 3.10
C PHE A 154 7.76 -12.77 2.71
N LEU A 155 6.93 -13.16 3.67
CA LEU A 155 5.52 -13.49 3.44
C LEU A 155 4.75 -12.31 2.82
N LEU A 156 4.91 -11.11 3.38
CA LEU A 156 4.34 -9.88 2.84
C LEU A 156 4.81 -9.60 1.41
N ALA A 157 6.11 -9.80 1.14
CA ALA A 157 6.66 -9.59 -0.20
C ALA A 157 6.08 -10.61 -1.21
N CYS A 158 5.92 -11.87 -0.82
CA CYS A 158 5.30 -12.90 -1.67
C CYS A 158 3.83 -12.58 -1.99
N LEU A 159 3.04 -12.24 -0.98
CA LEU A 159 1.63 -11.87 -1.14
C LEU A 159 1.47 -10.56 -1.91
N GLY A 160 2.29 -9.57 -1.61
CA GLY A 160 2.34 -8.29 -2.31
C GLY A 160 2.80 -8.45 -3.76
N GLY A 161 3.79 -9.31 -3.99
CA GLY A 161 4.27 -9.67 -5.33
C GLY A 161 3.15 -10.22 -6.22
N LEU A 162 2.27 -11.08 -5.67
CA LEU A 162 1.10 -11.58 -6.37
C LEU A 162 0.16 -10.43 -6.78
N VAL A 163 -0.12 -9.51 -5.88
CA VAL A 163 -1.01 -8.36 -6.13
C VAL A 163 -0.43 -7.46 -7.22
N VAL A 164 0.85 -7.10 -7.10
CA VAL A 164 1.54 -6.20 -8.04
C VAL A 164 1.68 -6.83 -9.43
N HIS A 165 1.96 -8.14 -9.50
CA HIS A 165 2.00 -8.86 -10.76
C HIS A 165 0.64 -8.84 -11.46
N ARG A 166 -0.45 -9.00 -10.71
CA ARG A 166 -1.83 -8.90 -11.24
C ARG A 166 -2.20 -7.48 -11.66
N ALA A 167 -1.71 -6.46 -10.97
CA ALA A 167 -1.93 -5.06 -11.30
C ALA A 167 -1.08 -4.55 -12.47
N VAL A 168 -0.12 -5.35 -12.98
CA VAL A 168 0.84 -4.98 -14.05
C VAL A 168 1.65 -3.71 -13.68
N ARG A 169 2.05 -3.59 -12.41
CA ARG A 169 2.79 -2.44 -11.85
C ARG A 169 4.05 -2.86 -11.06
N SER A 170 4.56 -4.05 -11.32
CA SER A 170 5.76 -4.58 -10.65
C SER A 170 7.01 -3.72 -10.87
N ASP A 171 7.10 -3.03 -12.00
CA ASP A 171 8.22 -2.14 -12.32
C ASP A 171 8.34 -0.96 -11.33
N VAL A 172 7.23 -0.38 -10.89
CA VAL A 172 7.23 0.71 -9.88
C VAL A 172 7.75 0.20 -8.54
N THR A 173 7.23 -0.95 -8.09
CA THR A 173 7.60 -1.55 -6.80
C THR A 173 9.09 -1.87 -6.75
N TYR A 174 9.59 -2.59 -7.75
CA TYR A 174 11.01 -2.96 -7.77
C TYR A 174 11.92 -1.74 -7.94
N ALA A 175 11.55 -0.79 -8.79
CA ALA A 175 12.31 0.44 -8.96
C ALA A 175 12.39 1.22 -7.65
N PHE A 176 11.26 1.37 -6.94
CA PHE A 176 11.25 2.04 -5.63
C PHE A 176 12.15 1.34 -4.62
N LEU A 177 12.05 0.02 -4.48
CA LEU A 177 12.87 -0.75 -3.55
C LEU A 177 14.37 -0.62 -3.87
N ILE A 178 14.73 -0.69 -5.15
CA ILE A 178 16.12 -0.53 -5.60
C ILE A 178 16.63 0.88 -5.28
N PHE A 179 15.91 1.94 -5.64
CA PHE A 179 16.30 3.32 -5.35
C PHE A 179 16.38 3.58 -3.85
N HIS A 180 15.38 3.13 -3.09
CA HIS A 180 15.34 3.30 -1.64
C HIS A 180 16.53 2.60 -0.95
N MET A 181 16.84 1.37 -1.38
CA MET A 181 18.01 0.65 -0.88
C MET A 181 19.32 1.33 -1.27
N ALA A 182 19.47 1.74 -2.52
CA ALA A 182 20.69 2.40 -3.00
C ALA A 182 20.99 3.69 -2.22
N LEU A 183 19.96 4.51 -1.94
CA LEU A 183 20.10 5.72 -1.13
C LEU A 183 20.53 5.41 0.30
N ARG A 184 19.99 4.36 0.93
CA ARG A 184 20.36 3.95 2.29
C ARG A 184 21.76 3.37 2.37
N LEU A 185 22.09 2.50 1.44
CA LEU A 185 23.46 1.93 1.36
C LEU A 185 24.50 3.01 1.07
N GLY A 186 24.22 3.92 0.13
CA GLY A 186 25.10 5.04 -0.18
C GLY A 186 25.36 5.94 1.04
N ARG A 187 24.30 6.20 1.86
CA ARG A 187 24.45 6.93 3.11
C ARG A 187 25.29 6.16 4.13
N ALA A 188 25.03 4.86 4.33
CA ALA A 188 25.77 4.03 5.27
C ALA A 188 27.26 3.97 4.91
N LEU A 189 27.59 3.77 3.62
CA LEU A 189 28.96 3.77 3.12
C LEU A 189 29.66 5.12 3.34
N ARG A 190 28.93 6.24 3.12
CA ARG A 190 29.47 7.59 3.31
C ARG A 190 29.78 7.90 4.79
N LEU A 191 28.96 7.40 5.71
CA LEU A 191 29.09 7.65 7.14
C LEU A 191 29.96 6.61 7.86
N GLY A 192 30.31 5.50 7.19
CA GLY A 192 31.00 4.38 7.81
C GLY A 192 30.10 3.52 8.70
N ASP A 193 28.76 3.62 8.53
CA ASP A 193 27.80 2.83 9.30
C ASP A 193 27.87 1.34 8.91
N PRO A 194 27.65 0.40 9.85
CA PRO A 194 27.56 -1.02 9.55
C PRO A 194 26.45 -1.31 8.54
N LEU A 195 26.74 -2.11 7.51
CA LEU A 195 25.77 -2.50 6.48
C LEU A 195 24.57 -3.30 7.02
N SER A 196 24.69 -3.88 8.20
CA SER A 196 23.58 -4.54 8.90
C SER A 196 22.42 -3.60 9.17
N ILE A 197 22.66 -2.30 9.39
CA ILE A 197 21.62 -1.30 9.66
C ILE A 197 20.67 -1.13 8.46
N PRO A 198 21.12 -0.74 7.25
CA PRO A 198 20.23 -0.63 6.11
C PRO A 198 19.59 -1.96 5.70
N LEU A 199 20.28 -3.09 5.86
CA LEU A 199 19.70 -4.41 5.59
C LEU A 199 18.56 -4.77 6.56
N HIS A 200 18.72 -4.47 7.86
CA HIS A 200 17.66 -4.67 8.83
C HIS A 200 16.43 -3.77 8.55
N GLN A 201 16.67 -2.57 8.07
CA GLN A 201 15.59 -1.63 7.71
C GLN A 201 14.75 -2.09 6.52
N LEU A 202 15.26 -2.95 5.64
CA LEU A 202 14.46 -3.59 4.58
C LEU A 202 13.45 -4.61 5.10
N GLN A 203 13.69 -5.16 6.27
CA GLN A 203 12.79 -6.12 6.92
C GLN A 203 11.60 -5.42 7.59
N ASN A 204 11.47 -4.10 7.41
CA ASN A 204 10.35 -3.33 7.96
C ASN A 204 9.08 -3.61 7.16
N GLY A 205 8.06 -4.17 7.81
CA GLY A 205 6.77 -4.49 7.19
C GLY A 205 6.05 -3.27 6.61
N ALA A 206 6.22 -2.07 7.17
CA ALA A 206 5.65 -0.85 6.60
C ALA A 206 6.27 -0.50 5.24
N LEU A 207 7.59 -0.70 5.06
CA LEU A 207 8.26 -0.54 3.77
C LEU A 207 7.66 -1.51 2.73
N VAL A 208 7.46 -2.76 3.12
CA VAL A 208 6.90 -3.79 2.23
C VAL A 208 5.45 -3.46 1.87
N LEU A 209 4.63 -3.08 2.85
CA LEU A 209 3.25 -2.63 2.59
C LEU A 209 3.22 -1.43 1.65
N PHE A 210 4.03 -0.42 1.90
CA PHE A 210 4.12 0.75 1.03
C PHE A 210 4.52 0.36 -0.40
N ALA A 211 5.59 -0.43 -0.55
CA ALA A 211 6.13 -0.81 -1.86
C ALA A 211 5.18 -1.66 -2.70
N PHE A 212 4.43 -2.56 -2.07
CA PHE A 212 3.59 -3.51 -2.80
C PHE A 212 2.12 -3.09 -2.90
N PHE A 213 1.59 -2.32 -1.95
CA PHE A 213 0.15 -2.03 -1.89
C PHE A 213 -0.19 -0.54 -2.08
N MET A 214 0.76 0.37 -1.89
CA MET A 214 0.49 1.80 -1.94
C MET A 214 1.11 2.49 -3.15
N ILE A 215 2.43 2.35 -3.36
CA ILE A 215 3.10 3.01 -4.49
C ILE A 215 2.74 2.37 -5.84
N SER A 216 2.32 1.10 -5.83
CA SER A 216 1.95 0.33 -7.03
C SER A 216 0.51 0.58 -7.51
N ASP A 217 -0.27 1.46 -6.86
CA ASP A 217 -1.66 1.74 -7.27
C ASP A 217 -1.70 2.30 -8.69
N PRO A 218 -2.36 1.61 -9.66
CA PRO A 218 -2.43 2.05 -11.04
C PRO A 218 -3.09 3.42 -11.22
N LYS A 219 -3.92 3.85 -10.26
CA LYS A 219 -4.63 5.15 -10.33
C LYS A 219 -3.77 6.32 -9.86
N THR A 220 -2.64 6.08 -9.21
CA THR A 220 -1.70 7.12 -8.76
C THR A 220 -0.41 7.12 -9.56
N THR A 221 -0.05 5.98 -10.17
CA THR A 221 1.19 5.86 -10.94
C THR A 221 1.06 6.38 -12.37
N PRO A 222 2.13 6.93 -12.97
CA PRO A 222 2.18 7.31 -14.39
C PRO A 222 1.91 6.12 -15.33
N ASP A 223 1.44 6.40 -16.54
CA ASP A 223 1.13 5.35 -17.52
C ASP A 223 2.38 4.86 -18.25
N THR A 224 3.34 5.74 -18.52
CA THR A 224 4.57 5.38 -19.23
C THR A 224 5.57 4.68 -18.31
N ARG A 225 6.34 3.73 -18.83
CA ARG A 225 7.36 3.02 -18.06
C ARG A 225 8.42 3.96 -17.49
N LEU A 226 8.92 4.90 -18.32
CA LEU A 226 9.88 5.90 -17.86
C LEU A 226 9.29 6.78 -16.75
N GLY A 227 8.04 7.24 -16.93
CA GLY A 227 7.34 8.01 -15.90
C GLY A 227 7.23 7.25 -14.58
N ARG A 228 6.95 5.94 -14.62
CA ARG A 228 6.88 5.10 -13.41
C ARG A 228 8.24 4.96 -12.71
N LEU A 229 9.33 4.79 -13.49
CA LEU A 229 10.68 4.72 -12.92
C LEU A 229 11.08 6.05 -12.26
N LEU A 230 10.84 7.17 -12.94
CA LEU A 230 11.09 8.51 -12.39
C LEU A 230 10.25 8.76 -11.14
N PHE A 231 8.97 8.41 -11.16
CA PHE A 231 8.08 8.52 -10.01
C PHE A 231 8.62 7.71 -8.82
N ALA A 232 9.00 6.46 -9.03
CA ALA A 232 9.57 5.60 -7.99
C ALA A 232 10.87 6.19 -7.40
N GLY A 233 11.74 6.73 -8.24
CA GLY A 233 12.98 7.39 -7.81
C GLY A 233 12.72 8.66 -7.00
N LEU A 234 11.78 9.51 -7.44
CA LEU A 234 11.41 10.74 -6.73
C LEU A 234 10.76 10.44 -5.37
N VAL A 235 9.90 9.42 -5.29
CA VAL A 235 9.30 8.98 -4.02
C VAL A 235 10.37 8.43 -3.08
N ALA A 236 11.30 7.62 -3.58
CA ALA A 236 12.40 7.10 -2.76
C ALA A 236 13.31 8.23 -2.24
N LEU A 237 13.63 9.22 -3.09
CA LEU A 237 14.43 10.38 -2.71
C LEU A 237 13.70 11.27 -1.69
N GLY A 238 12.41 11.53 -1.90
CA GLY A 238 11.58 12.29 -0.97
C GLY A 238 11.48 11.62 0.41
N ALA A 239 11.25 10.30 0.44
CA ALA A 239 11.23 9.53 1.68
C ALA A 239 12.58 9.56 2.39
N TRP A 240 13.68 9.42 1.66
CA TRP A 240 15.03 9.52 2.20
C TRP A 240 15.30 10.91 2.78
N TYR A 241 14.97 11.96 2.02
CA TYR A 241 15.16 13.34 2.44
C TYR A 241 14.33 13.67 3.69
N GLY A 242 13.05 13.33 3.69
CA GLY A 242 12.18 13.52 4.84
C GLY A 242 12.70 12.80 6.09
N GLN A 243 13.21 11.58 5.93
CA GLN A 243 13.69 10.79 7.06
C GLN A 243 15.04 11.29 7.62
N PHE A 244 15.99 11.66 6.77
CA PHE A 244 17.37 11.93 7.20
C PHE A 244 17.72 13.42 7.29
N VAL A 245 16.91 14.30 6.71
CA VAL A 245 17.10 15.77 6.79
C VAL A 245 16.09 16.40 7.72
N TRP A 246 14.81 16.01 7.63
CA TRP A 246 13.76 16.54 8.50
C TRP A 246 13.45 15.63 9.70
N TYR A 247 14.07 14.47 9.79
CA TYR A 247 13.86 13.48 10.87
C TYR A 247 12.39 13.04 11.04
N TRP A 248 11.63 13.02 9.96
CA TRP A 248 10.26 12.54 9.97
C TRP A 248 10.22 11.02 10.03
N SER A 249 9.75 10.47 11.13
CA SER A 249 9.64 9.02 11.33
C SER A 249 8.68 8.34 10.34
N HIS A 250 7.74 9.11 9.79
CA HIS A 250 6.72 8.67 8.83
C HIS A 250 6.99 9.11 7.38
N ALA A 251 8.19 9.52 7.06
CA ALA A 251 8.57 10.01 5.72
C ALA A 251 8.41 8.97 4.60
N LEU A 252 8.11 7.71 4.94
CA LEU A 252 7.83 6.66 3.96
C LEU A 252 6.38 6.73 3.43
N LEU A 253 5.46 7.31 4.17
CA LEU A 253 4.05 7.49 3.80
C LEU A 253 3.82 8.75 2.99
#